data_26ea710802415a56b882cd7c0709e12c
#
_entry.id   26ea710802415a56b882cd7c0709e12c
#
_cell.length_a   1.000
_cell.length_b   1.000
_cell.length_c   1.000
_cell.angle_alpha   90.00
_cell.angle_beta   90.00
_cell.angle_gamma   90.00
#
_symmetry.space_group_name_H-M   'P 1'
#
loop_
_entity.id
_entity.type
_entity.pdbx_description
1 polymer ?
#
loop_
_entity_poly.entity_id
_entity_poly.type
_entity_poly.pdbx_seq_one_letter_code
_entity_poly.pdbx_strand_id
1 'polypeptide(L)'
;MNSTDGRYTGIYRCGNRSLEIGKKTLIMGILNLTPDSFSDGGRYTDVDAAVDQCAKMVKEGADCIDLGAEATGPNSVPVSTEEELERLIPSLQAIRSRFDLPLSVDTFKSETAKEAILAGADIINDITGFLGNPEMAKVVADNGTGCILMFNKRTNGENKTSFEPVSRRAVRELKESVEIAKKAGIPDDMIMTDPGIGFGTTRAEDAELTASTLSMGLQGKYPILYAASRKRYARIFAGGDEATEAQLDYATAGLSMTAASLGAAMVRVHNVAASRQMLDLFDNTFYAFANF
;
A
#
# COMPACT_ATOMS: atom_id res chain seq x y z
N MET A 1 15.97 9.23 -13.18
CA MET A 1 17.27 9.67 -12.63
C MET A 1 17.20 9.46 -11.13
N ASN A 2 18.11 8.72 -10.51
CA ASN A 2 18.10 8.59 -9.05
C ASN A 2 18.51 9.92 -8.44
N SER A 3 17.82 10.38 -7.41
CA SER A 3 18.23 11.54 -6.63
C SER A 3 19.59 11.28 -5.97
N THR A 4 20.34 12.32 -5.65
CA THR A 4 21.67 12.22 -4.99
C THR A 4 21.60 11.60 -3.60
N ASP A 5 20.41 11.52 -2.99
CA ASP A 5 20.14 10.95 -1.68
C ASP A 5 19.63 9.49 -1.71
N GLY A 6 19.62 8.83 -2.89
CA GLY A 6 19.21 7.43 -3.06
C GLY A 6 17.71 7.19 -3.11
N ARG A 7 16.87 8.24 -3.11
CA ARG A 7 15.41 8.13 -3.26
C ARG A 7 15.04 7.90 -4.72
N TYR A 8 13.94 7.19 -4.92
CA TYR A 8 13.36 7.08 -6.27
C TYR A 8 12.72 8.40 -6.69
N THR A 9 13.03 8.82 -7.91
CA THR A 9 12.34 9.93 -8.59
C THR A 9 12.02 9.51 -10.02
N GLY A 10 10.80 9.79 -10.48
CA GLY A 10 10.39 9.41 -11.84
C GLY A 10 8.90 9.15 -11.93
N ILE A 11 8.53 8.36 -12.90
CA ILE A 11 7.13 7.98 -13.14
C ILE A 11 6.93 6.54 -12.68
N TYR A 12 5.89 6.31 -11.89
CA TYR A 12 5.33 5.00 -11.64
C TYR A 12 4.10 4.83 -12.51
N ARG A 13 4.18 3.92 -13.48
CA ARG A 13 3.07 3.61 -14.39
C ARG A 13 2.16 2.55 -13.78
N CYS A 14 0.85 2.73 -13.94
CA CYS A 14 -0.17 1.83 -13.44
C CYS A 14 -1.33 1.77 -14.44
N GLY A 15 -1.41 0.68 -15.20
CA GLY A 15 -2.38 0.56 -16.29
C GLY A 15 -2.20 1.69 -17.32
N ASN A 16 -3.28 2.40 -17.61
CA ASN A 16 -3.28 3.57 -18.49
C ASN A 16 -3.00 4.90 -17.76
N ARG A 17 -2.65 4.84 -16.48
CA ARG A 17 -2.36 5.99 -15.62
C ARG A 17 -0.92 5.98 -15.14
N SER A 18 -0.55 7.07 -14.48
CA SER A 18 0.78 7.17 -13.87
C SER A 18 0.77 8.12 -12.69
N LEU A 19 1.72 7.93 -11.79
CA LEU A 19 1.98 8.77 -10.65
C LEU A 19 3.39 9.34 -10.74
N GLU A 20 3.53 10.65 -10.61
CA GLU A 20 4.83 11.31 -10.59
C GLU A 20 5.40 11.25 -9.16
N ILE A 21 6.57 10.60 -9.01
CA ILE A 21 7.27 10.41 -7.74
C ILE A 21 8.42 11.42 -7.63
N GLY A 22 8.59 12.01 -6.44
CA GLY A 22 9.73 12.88 -6.12
C GLY A 22 9.42 14.37 -6.05
N LYS A 23 8.18 14.79 -6.31
CA LYS A 23 7.74 16.19 -6.10
C LYS A 23 7.07 16.41 -4.75
N LYS A 24 6.39 15.38 -4.27
CA LYS A 24 5.72 15.33 -2.95
C LYS A 24 5.60 13.89 -2.52
N THR A 25 5.31 13.66 -1.26
CA THR A 25 4.91 12.35 -0.76
C THR A 25 3.47 12.07 -1.17
N LEU A 26 3.24 10.98 -1.89
CA LEU A 26 1.90 10.59 -2.35
C LEU A 26 1.11 9.93 -1.23
N ILE A 27 -0.23 10.01 -1.31
CA ILE A 27 -1.16 9.41 -0.36
C ILE A 27 -2.07 8.42 -1.07
N MET A 28 -2.04 7.17 -0.60
CA MET A 28 -2.98 6.11 -0.94
C MET A 28 -4.02 6.00 0.17
N GLY A 29 -5.27 6.35 -0.12
CA GLY A 29 -6.38 6.22 0.83
C GLY A 29 -6.87 4.79 0.92
N ILE A 30 -7.06 4.27 2.15
CA ILE A 30 -7.57 2.92 2.40
C ILE A 30 -9.10 2.94 2.36
N LEU A 31 -9.70 2.16 1.45
CA LEU A 31 -11.13 1.95 1.35
C LEU A 31 -11.47 0.48 1.62
N ASN A 32 -11.84 0.16 2.86
CA ASN A 32 -12.24 -1.19 3.24
C ASN A 32 -13.72 -1.44 2.87
N LEU A 33 -13.95 -2.54 2.15
CA LEU A 33 -15.26 -3.01 1.71
C LEU A 33 -15.71 -4.24 2.54
N THR A 34 -15.30 -4.30 3.80
CA THR A 34 -15.69 -5.36 4.72
C THR A 34 -17.04 -5.04 5.39
N PRO A 35 -17.83 -6.06 5.80
CA PRO A 35 -19.16 -5.85 6.39
C PRO A 35 -19.18 -4.90 7.58
N ASP A 36 -18.12 -4.89 8.39
CA ASP A 36 -18.01 -4.01 9.56
C ASP A 36 -17.74 -2.54 9.19
N SER A 37 -17.39 -2.25 7.94
CA SER A 37 -17.04 -0.90 7.50
C SER A 37 -18.28 -0.05 7.14
N PHE A 38 -19.44 -0.69 6.83
CA PHE A 38 -20.68 -0.02 6.36
C PHE A 38 -21.94 -0.67 6.94
N SER A 39 -22.01 -0.89 8.24
CA SER A 39 -22.87 -1.84 8.95
C SER A 39 -24.39 -1.61 8.99
N ASP A 40 -24.98 -0.61 8.30
CA ASP A 40 -26.40 -0.27 8.49
C ASP A 40 -27.30 -0.36 7.25
N GLY A 41 -26.86 -0.90 6.13
CA GLY A 41 -27.72 -0.93 4.94
C GLY A 41 -27.28 -1.91 3.85
N GLY A 42 -28.16 -2.55 3.18
CA GLY A 42 -27.94 -3.60 2.19
C GLY A 42 -27.02 -3.19 1.01
N ARG A 43 -26.67 -4.15 0.11
CA ARG A 43 -25.64 -4.07 -0.95
C ARG A 43 -25.57 -2.75 -1.76
N TYR A 44 -26.69 -2.04 -1.98
CA TYR A 44 -26.70 -0.76 -2.71
C TYR A 44 -26.22 0.42 -1.87
N THR A 45 -26.54 0.42 -0.57
CA THR A 45 -26.06 1.43 0.37
C THR A 45 -24.56 1.31 0.61
N ASP A 46 -23.99 0.11 0.55
CA ASP A 46 -22.55 -0.13 0.70
C ASP A 46 -21.75 0.43 -0.49
N VAL A 47 -22.27 0.30 -1.74
CA VAL A 47 -21.63 0.87 -2.94
C VAL A 47 -21.66 2.39 -2.92
N ASP A 48 -22.80 3.00 -2.58
CA ASP A 48 -22.91 4.46 -2.51
C ASP A 48 -22.02 5.02 -1.38
N ALA A 49 -21.99 4.38 -0.22
CA ALA A 49 -21.09 4.75 0.88
C ALA A 49 -19.61 4.64 0.49
N ALA A 50 -19.23 3.61 -0.28
CA ALA A 50 -17.86 3.46 -0.79
C ALA A 50 -17.50 4.59 -1.77
N VAL A 51 -18.43 4.99 -2.64
CA VAL A 51 -18.25 6.12 -3.56
C VAL A 51 -18.13 7.44 -2.81
N ASP A 52 -18.97 7.68 -1.81
CA ASP A 52 -18.93 8.90 -1.00
C ASP A 52 -17.63 8.99 -0.17
N GLN A 53 -17.17 7.86 0.37
CA GLN A 53 -15.89 7.80 1.08
C GLN A 53 -14.71 8.04 0.11
N CYS A 54 -14.74 7.49 -1.10
CA CYS A 54 -13.77 7.79 -2.15
C CYS A 54 -13.76 9.29 -2.48
N ALA A 55 -14.93 9.90 -2.70
CA ALA A 55 -15.07 11.33 -2.99
C ALA A 55 -14.46 12.19 -1.87
N LYS A 56 -14.71 11.81 -0.62
CA LYS A 56 -14.12 12.47 0.55
C LYS A 56 -12.59 12.38 0.53
N MET A 57 -12.02 11.17 0.34
CA MET A 57 -10.57 10.96 0.29
C MET A 57 -9.91 11.74 -0.84
N VAL A 58 -10.53 11.78 -2.03
CA VAL A 58 -10.05 12.59 -3.17
C VAL A 58 -10.03 14.08 -2.82
N LYS A 59 -11.11 14.59 -2.22
CA LYS A 59 -11.20 15.99 -1.76
C LYS A 59 -10.15 16.31 -0.68
N GLU A 60 -9.79 15.35 0.15
CA GLU A 60 -8.77 15.47 1.21
C GLU A 60 -7.34 15.33 0.66
N GLY A 61 -7.17 15.03 -0.63
CA GLY A 61 -5.87 15.01 -1.31
C GLY A 61 -5.25 13.62 -1.45
N ALA A 62 -6.04 12.56 -1.52
CA ALA A 62 -5.56 11.24 -1.93
C ALA A 62 -5.11 11.26 -3.40
N ASP A 63 -3.95 10.67 -3.68
CA ASP A 63 -3.40 10.51 -5.02
C ASP A 63 -3.77 9.16 -5.65
N CYS A 64 -4.17 8.19 -4.83
CA CYS A 64 -4.61 6.84 -5.19
C CYS A 64 -5.58 6.33 -4.13
N ILE A 65 -6.50 5.44 -4.51
CA ILE A 65 -7.39 4.73 -3.57
C ILE A 65 -7.09 3.25 -3.64
N ASP A 66 -6.97 2.60 -2.48
CA ASP A 66 -6.72 1.16 -2.36
C ASP A 66 -7.94 0.46 -1.77
N LEU A 67 -8.61 -0.35 -2.58
CA LEU A 67 -9.82 -1.07 -2.22
C LEU A 67 -9.45 -2.45 -1.68
N GLY A 68 -9.91 -2.80 -0.48
CA GLY A 68 -9.72 -4.11 0.13
C GLY A 68 -11.07 -4.71 0.54
N ALA A 69 -11.39 -5.91 0.06
CA ALA A 69 -12.63 -6.62 0.38
C ALA A 69 -12.43 -7.81 1.35
N GLU A 70 -11.17 -8.14 1.66
CA GLU A 70 -10.76 -9.13 2.65
C GLU A 70 -9.90 -8.48 3.74
N ALA A 71 -10.22 -8.76 5.00
CA ALA A 71 -9.38 -8.32 6.11
C ALA A 71 -8.13 -9.22 6.21
N THR A 72 -6.95 -8.62 6.29
CA THR A 72 -5.65 -9.33 6.34
C THR A 72 -4.97 -9.27 7.71
N GLY A 73 -5.71 -8.84 8.74
CA GLY A 73 -5.23 -8.77 10.13
C GLY A 73 -4.94 -10.14 10.76
N PRO A 74 -4.26 -10.17 11.94
CA PRO A 74 -3.87 -11.43 12.59
C PRO A 74 -5.03 -12.36 12.95
N ASN A 75 -6.22 -11.82 13.15
CA ASN A 75 -7.44 -12.55 13.56
C ASN A 75 -8.53 -12.54 12.49
N SER A 76 -8.19 -12.14 11.25
CA SER A 76 -9.16 -12.13 10.17
C SER A 76 -9.53 -13.53 9.73
N VAL A 77 -10.80 -13.71 9.37
CA VAL A 77 -11.30 -14.95 8.75
C VAL A 77 -11.15 -14.78 7.24
N PRO A 78 -10.45 -15.72 6.57
CA PRO A 78 -10.35 -15.70 5.13
C PRO A 78 -11.74 -15.81 4.48
N VAL A 79 -11.94 -15.07 3.39
CA VAL A 79 -13.17 -15.16 2.58
C VAL A 79 -12.90 -15.92 1.27
N SER A 80 -13.93 -16.49 0.67
CA SER A 80 -13.78 -17.12 -0.63
C SER A 80 -13.53 -16.07 -1.74
N THR A 81 -13.02 -16.50 -2.88
CA THR A 81 -12.84 -15.62 -4.05
C THR A 81 -14.18 -15.01 -4.49
N GLU A 82 -15.24 -15.82 -4.49
CA GLU A 82 -16.58 -15.38 -4.87
C GLU A 82 -17.10 -14.27 -3.93
N GLU A 83 -16.93 -14.46 -2.62
CA GLU A 83 -17.35 -13.47 -1.62
C GLU A 83 -16.54 -12.18 -1.73
N GLU A 84 -15.22 -12.28 -1.97
CA GLU A 84 -14.36 -11.12 -2.19
C GLU A 84 -14.80 -10.34 -3.43
N LEU A 85 -15.06 -11.03 -4.55
CA LEU A 85 -15.53 -10.41 -5.80
C LEU A 85 -16.90 -9.75 -5.64
N GLU A 86 -17.84 -10.39 -4.94
CA GLU A 86 -19.17 -9.84 -4.68
C GLU A 86 -19.14 -8.50 -3.94
N ARG A 87 -18.14 -8.32 -3.04
CA ARG A 87 -17.94 -7.07 -2.30
C ARG A 87 -17.19 -6.03 -3.12
N LEU A 88 -16.16 -6.47 -3.87
CA LEU A 88 -15.18 -5.61 -4.52
C LEU A 88 -15.72 -4.99 -5.83
N ILE A 89 -16.22 -5.84 -6.74
CA ILE A 89 -16.45 -5.44 -8.13
C ILE A 89 -17.52 -4.33 -8.27
N PRO A 90 -18.68 -4.39 -7.60
CA PRO A 90 -19.67 -3.33 -7.72
C PRO A 90 -19.14 -1.96 -7.29
N SER A 91 -18.40 -1.91 -6.15
CA SER A 91 -17.82 -0.67 -5.62
C SER A 91 -16.71 -0.14 -6.52
N LEU A 92 -15.82 -1.02 -7.01
CA LEU A 92 -14.74 -0.65 -7.91
C LEU A 92 -15.27 -0.04 -9.22
N GLN A 93 -16.27 -0.66 -9.85
CA GLN A 93 -16.90 -0.15 -11.07
C GLN A 93 -17.60 1.20 -10.86
N ALA A 94 -18.35 1.35 -9.75
CA ALA A 94 -19.02 2.59 -9.41
C ALA A 94 -18.02 3.74 -9.16
N ILE A 95 -16.92 3.48 -8.45
CA ILE A 95 -15.84 4.45 -8.23
C ILE A 95 -15.16 4.79 -9.55
N ARG A 96 -14.78 3.78 -10.35
CA ARG A 96 -14.12 3.99 -11.64
C ARG A 96 -14.95 4.84 -12.61
N SER A 97 -16.28 4.71 -12.59
CA SER A 97 -17.16 5.50 -13.44
C SER A 97 -17.19 7.00 -13.10
N ARG A 98 -16.79 7.38 -11.88
CA ARG A 98 -16.88 8.76 -11.35
C ARG A 98 -15.52 9.43 -11.17
N PHE A 99 -14.43 8.67 -11.02
CA PHE A 99 -13.11 9.21 -10.68
C PHE A 99 -12.03 8.71 -11.62
N ASP A 100 -11.17 9.63 -12.05
CA ASP A 100 -10.04 9.33 -12.95
C ASP A 100 -8.69 9.31 -12.23
N LEU A 101 -8.65 8.87 -10.97
CA LEU A 101 -7.38 8.64 -10.24
C LEU A 101 -7.01 7.15 -10.32
N PRO A 102 -5.75 6.80 -10.07
CA PRO A 102 -5.36 5.39 -9.93
C PRO A 102 -6.14 4.68 -8.83
N LEU A 103 -6.68 3.49 -9.16
CA LEU A 103 -7.33 2.58 -8.23
C LEU A 103 -6.47 1.35 -8.03
N SER A 104 -6.13 1.08 -6.78
CA SER A 104 -5.41 -0.10 -6.33
C SER A 104 -6.39 -1.11 -5.72
N VAL A 105 -6.11 -2.38 -5.85
CA VAL A 105 -6.85 -3.46 -5.20
C VAL A 105 -5.91 -4.29 -4.35
N ASP A 106 -6.22 -4.35 -3.04
CA ASP A 106 -5.50 -5.15 -2.03
C ASP A 106 -6.03 -6.59 -2.09
N THR A 107 -5.33 -7.46 -2.80
CA THR A 107 -5.64 -8.88 -2.91
C THR A 107 -4.39 -9.71 -3.21
N PHE A 108 -4.36 -10.94 -2.70
CA PHE A 108 -3.33 -11.95 -2.98
C PHE A 108 -3.88 -13.14 -3.80
N LYS A 109 -5.14 -13.05 -4.26
CA LYS A 109 -5.78 -14.05 -5.11
C LYS A 109 -5.73 -13.62 -6.57
N SER A 110 -5.11 -14.42 -7.43
CA SER A 110 -4.94 -14.12 -8.85
C SER A 110 -6.25 -14.00 -9.61
N GLU A 111 -7.27 -14.77 -9.23
CA GLU A 111 -8.61 -14.71 -9.80
C GLU A 111 -9.29 -13.37 -9.46
N THR A 112 -9.21 -12.94 -8.19
CA THR A 112 -9.73 -11.64 -7.76
C THR A 112 -9.02 -10.50 -8.49
N ALA A 113 -7.68 -10.57 -8.59
CA ALA A 113 -6.88 -9.58 -9.29
C ALA A 113 -7.27 -9.45 -10.77
N LYS A 114 -7.49 -10.59 -11.45
CA LYS A 114 -7.92 -10.60 -12.86
C LYS A 114 -9.25 -9.89 -13.07
N GLU A 115 -10.26 -10.23 -12.27
CA GLU A 115 -11.59 -9.60 -12.37
C GLU A 115 -11.55 -8.12 -11.96
N ALA A 116 -10.75 -7.75 -10.96
CA ALA A 116 -10.54 -6.38 -10.54
C ALA A 116 -9.91 -5.52 -11.66
N ILE A 117 -8.91 -6.04 -12.37
CA ILE A 117 -8.29 -5.36 -13.51
C ILE A 117 -9.31 -5.13 -14.63
N LEU A 118 -10.11 -6.15 -14.95
CA LEU A 118 -11.19 -6.02 -15.94
C LEU A 118 -12.25 -5.01 -15.51
N ALA A 119 -12.49 -4.85 -14.21
CA ALA A 119 -13.39 -3.85 -13.64
C ALA A 119 -12.79 -2.44 -13.52
N GLY A 120 -11.50 -2.26 -13.84
CA GLY A 120 -10.84 -0.95 -13.92
C GLY A 120 -9.79 -0.66 -12.83
N ALA A 121 -9.26 -1.68 -12.14
CA ALA A 121 -8.10 -1.51 -11.27
C ALA A 121 -6.83 -1.20 -12.10
N ASP A 122 -6.03 -0.26 -11.61
CA ASP A 122 -4.77 0.16 -12.23
C ASP A 122 -3.55 -0.47 -11.54
N ILE A 123 -3.71 -0.88 -10.27
CA ILE A 123 -2.64 -1.42 -9.42
C ILE A 123 -3.17 -2.65 -8.68
N ILE A 124 -2.35 -3.70 -8.60
CA ILE A 124 -2.57 -4.80 -7.68
C ILE A 124 -1.59 -4.67 -6.53
N ASN A 125 -2.13 -4.54 -5.31
CA ASN A 125 -1.37 -4.49 -4.06
C ASN A 125 -1.36 -5.89 -3.44
N ASP A 126 -0.29 -6.64 -3.71
CA ASP A 126 -0.17 -8.02 -3.23
C ASP A 126 0.66 -8.11 -1.95
N ILE A 127 -0.01 -8.36 -0.84
CA ILE A 127 0.60 -8.54 0.48
C ILE A 127 1.53 -9.76 0.58
N THR A 128 1.59 -10.62 -0.44
CA THR A 128 2.52 -11.74 -0.50
C THR A 128 3.73 -11.48 -1.40
N GLY A 129 3.75 -10.35 -2.11
CA GLY A 129 4.83 -9.98 -3.01
C GLY A 129 5.07 -10.99 -4.13
N PHE A 130 4.01 -11.62 -4.65
CA PHE A 130 4.03 -12.71 -5.64
C PHE A 130 4.66 -14.03 -5.15
N LEU A 131 5.15 -14.08 -3.91
CA LEU A 131 5.74 -15.30 -3.35
C LEU A 131 4.68 -16.32 -2.90
N GLY A 132 3.48 -15.84 -2.55
CA GLY A 132 2.35 -16.68 -2.13
C GLY A 132 1.54 -17.26 -3.29
N ASN A 133 1.53 -16.62 -4.44
CA ASN A 133 0.78 -17.04 -5.64
C ASN A 133 1.55 -16.67 -6.93
N PRO A 134 2.27 -17.62 -7.53
CA PRO A 134 3.05 -17.38 -8.75
C PRO A 134 2.24 -16.93 -9.97
N GLU A 135 0.94 -17.30 -10.05
CA GLU A 135 0.04 -16.88 -11.14
C GLU A 135 -0.23 -15.38 -11.12
N MET A 136 -0.14 -14.73 -9.95
CA MET A 136 -0.39 -13.29 -9.80
C MET A 136 0.50 -12.44 -10.71
N ALA A 137 1.79 -12.76 -10.77
CA ALA A 137 2.74 -12.02 -11.61
C ALA A 137 2.36 -12.08 -13.09
N LYS A 138 1.86 -13.23 -13.56
CA LYS A 138 1.39 -13.39 -14.93
C LYS A 138 0.12 -12.58 -15.20
N VAL A 139 -0.84 -12.60 -14.27
CA VAL A 139 -2.08 -11.81 -14.38
C VAL A 139 -1.76 -10.32 -14.51
N VAL A 140 -0.87 -9.80 -13.67
CA VAL A 140 -0.44 -8.38 -13.69
C VAL A 140 0.27 -8.05 -15.00
N ALA A 141 1.22 -8.89 -15.45
CA ALA A 141 1.99 -8.68 -16.68
C ALA A 141 1.11 -8.69 -17.93
N ASP A 142 0.24 -9.69 -18.07
CA ASP A 142 -0.61 -9.87 -19.26
C ASP A 142 -1.59 -8.68 -19.44
N ASN A 143 -1.92 -7.97 -18.37
CA ASN A 143 -2.85 -6.84 -18.40
C ASN A 143 -2.15 -5.47 -18.34
N GLY A 144 -0.83 -5.41 -18.22
CA GLY A 144 -0.08 -4.16 -18.17
C GLY A 144 -0.44 -3.31 -16.94
N THR A 145 -0.71 -3.93 -15.80
CA THR A 145 -1.14 -3.32 -14.54
C THR A 145 0.06 -3.04 -13.65
N GLY A 146 0.05 -1.95 -12.87
CA GLY A 146 1.07 -1.71 -11.85
C GLY A 146 0.96 -2.71 -10.69
N CYS A 147 2.04 -2.93 -9.96
CA CYS A 147 2.02 -3.77 -8.77
C CYS A 147 2.77 -3.15 -7.58
N ILE A 148 2.28 -3.50 -6.39
CA ILE A 148 2.95 -3.24 -5.11
C ILE A 148 3.32 -4.60 -4.52
N LEU A 149 4.61 -4.79 -4.29
CA LEU A 149 5.19 -6.04 -3.80
C LEU A 149 5.58 -5.85 -2.33
N MET A 150 4.86 -6.52 -1.43
CA MET A 150 5.09 -6.36 0.00
C MET A 150 5.93 -7.50 0.58
N PHE A 151 6.89 -7.14 1.44
CA PHE A 151 7.52 -8.10 2.34
C PHE A 151 6.50 -8.59 3.37
N ASN A 152 6.32 -9.90 3.48
CA ASN A 152 5.43 -10.50 4.46
C ASN A 152 6.12 -11.65 5.19
N LYS A 153 6.52 -11.40 6.42
CA LYS A 153 7.25 -12.38 7.23
C LYS A 153 6.50 -13.70 7.43
N ARG A 154 5.16 -13.71 7.29
CA ARG A 154 4.33 -14.91 7.41
C ARG A 154 4.39 -15.80 6.17
N THR A 155 4.60 -15.23 4.97
CA THR A 155 4.48 -15.98 3.69
C THR A 155 5.56 -17.05 3.54
N ASN A 156 6.81 -16.74 3.92
CA ASN A 156 7.96 -17.63 3.71
C ASN A 156 8.35 -18.47 4.94
N GLY A 157 7.43 -18.61 5.90
CA GLY A 157 7.67 -19.37 7.13
C GLY A 157 8.69 -18.71 8.07
N GLU A 158 8.60 -19.02 9.34
CA GLU A 158 9.65 -18.65 10.31
C GLU A 158 10.82 -19.62 10.17
N ASN A 159 11.93 -19.18 9.60
CA ASN A 159 13.20 -19.83 9.86
C ASN A 159 13.65 -19.42 11.27
N LYS A 160 13.18 -20.13 12.30
CA LYS A 160 13.39 -19.84 13.74
C LYS A 160 14.86 -19.79 14.14
N THR A 161 15.78 -20.20 13.27
CA THR A 161 17.22 -20.23 13.50
C THR A 161 17.97 -19.10 12.81
N SER A 162 17.29 -18.23 12.06
CA SER A 162 17.96 -17.12 11.38
C SER A 162 18.15 -15.94 12.34
N PHE A 163 19.40 -15.60 12.64
CA PHE A 163 19.82 -14.36 13.31
C PHE A 163 19.94 -13.19 12.33
N GLU A 164 19.42 -13.32 11.12
CA GLU A 164 19.43 -12.27 10.11
C GLU A 164 18.56 -11.10 10.56
N PRO A 165 19.04 -9.84 10.54
CA PRO A 165 18.20 -8.66 10.75
C PRO A 165 17.00 -8.66 9.80
N VAL A 166 15.83 -8.27 10.31
CA VAL A 166 14.60 -8.31 9.51
C VAL A 166 14.68 -7.41 8.26
N SER A 167 15.40 -6.29 8.35
CA SER A 167 15.63 -5.39 7.21
C SER A 167 16.41 -6.06 6.08
N ARG A 168 17.41 -6.88 6.39
CA ARG A 168 18.17 -7.65 5.38
C ARG A 168 17.29 -8.73 4.75
N ARG A 169 16.51 -9.43 5.57
CA ARG A 169 15.55 -10.41 5.09
C ARG A 169 14.53 -9.76 4.15
N ALA A 170 13.95 -8.62 4.53
CA ALA A 170 13.00 -7.87 3.70
C ALA A 170 13.60 -7.48 2.35
N VAL A 171 14.81 -6.91 2.33
CA VAL A 171 15.51 -6.57 1.09
C VAL A 171 15.75 -7.79 0.21
N ARG A 172 16.12 -8.95 0.77
CA ARG A 172 16.32 -10.19 0.03
C ARG A 172 15.01 -10.69 -0.60
N GLU A 173 13.93 -10.76 0.18
CA GLU A 173 12.63 -11.26 -0.29
C GLU A 173 12.00 -10.29 -1.30
N LEU A 174 12.12 -8.97 -1.11
CA LEU A 174 11.69 -7.99 -2.10
C LEU A 174 12.46 -8.11 -3.43
N LYS A 175 13.75 -8.45 -3.40
CA LYS A 175 14.51 -8.77 -4.62
C LYS A 175 13.96 -10.02 -5.32
N GLU A 176 13.62 -11.06 -4.59
CA GLU A 176 12.99 -12.26 -5.14
C GLU A 176 11.64 -11.94 -5.78
N SER A 177 10.81 -11.15 -5.12
CA SER A 177 9.51 -10.66 -5.63
C SER A 177 9.67 -9.86 -6.92
N VAL A 178 10.63 -8.94 -6.96
CA VAL A 178 10.95 -8.15 -8.16
C VAL A 178 11.46 -9.03 -9.31
N GLU A 179 12.30 -10.02 -9.04
CA GLU A 179 12.77 -10.96 -10.08
C GLU A 179 11.62 -11.80 -10.66
N ILE A 180 10.64 -12.19 -9.83
CA ILE A 180 9.41 -12.86 -10.31
C ILE A 180 8.62 -11.93 -11.22
N ALA A 181 8.38 -10.69 -10.80
CA ALA A 181 7.68 -9.68 -11.59
C ALA A 181 8.36 -9.44 -12.94
N LYS A 182 9.69 -9.27 -12.96
CA LYS A 182 10.47 -9.06 -14.18
C LYS A 182 10.46 -10.28 -15.12
N LYS A 183 10.56 -11.49 -14.57
CA LYS A 183 10.46 -12.72 -15.36
C LYS A 183 9.08 -12.89 -16.02
N ALA A 184 8.03 -12.41 -15.37
CA ALA A 184 6.68 -12.36 -15.94
C ALA A 184 6.52 -11.29 -17.02
N GLY A 185 7.46 -10.33 -17.14
CA GLY A 185 7.43 -9.27 -18.14
C GLY A 185 6.99 -7.90 -17.62
N ILE A 186 6.82 -7.74 -16.29
CA ILE A 186 6.44 -6.45 -15.69
C ILE A 186 7.63 -5.48 -15.76
N PRO A 187 7.46 -4.28 -16.37
CA PRO A 187 8.51 -3.25 -16.44
C PRO A 187 8.87 -2.70 -15.05
N ASP A 188 10.14 -2.29 -14.89
CA ASP A 188 10.64 -1.73 -13.63
C ASP A 188 9.81 -0.52 -13.12
N ASP A 189 9.34 0.33 -14.03
CA ASP A 189 8.53 1.52 -13.71
C ASP A 189 7.05 1.23 -13.40
N MET A 190 6.66 -0.05 -13.37
CA MET A 190 5.35 -0.54 -12.91
C MET A 190 5.45 -1.30 -11.58
N ILE A 191 6.60 -1.30 -10.92
CA ILE A 191 6.85 -2.00 -9.67
C ILE A 191 7.06 -0.99 -8.54
N MET A 192 6.35 -1.17 -7.42
CA MET A 192 6.54 -0.48 -6.15
C MET A 192 6.79 -1.53 -5.06
N THR A 193 7.54 -1.18 -4.03
CA THR A 193 7.87 -2.10 -2.93
C THR A 193 7.27 -1.61 -1.61
N ASP A 194 6.99 -2.52 -0.66
CA ASP A 194 6.46 -2.20 0.68
C ASP A 194 7.22 -3.02 1.75
N PRO A 195 7.75 -2.40 2.81
CA PRO A 195 8.43 -3.08 3.92
C PRO A 195 7.54 -4.03 4.74
N GLY A 196 6.20 -3.98 4.61
CA GLY A 196 5.30 -4.90 5.29
C GLY A 196 5.19 -4.71 6.80
N ILE A 197 5.15 -3.47 7.28
CA ILE A 197 4.99 -3.14 8.70
C ILE A 197 3.77 -3.86 9.30
N GLY A 198 3.99 -4.62 10.37
CA GLY A 198 2.92 -5.35 11.10
C GLY A 198 2.52 -6.70 10.50
N PHE A 199 3.16 -7.18 9.42
CA PHE A 199 2.87 -8.48 8.81
C PHE A 199 3.81 -9.58 9.33
N GLY A 200 3.48 -10.10 10.54
CA GLY A 200 4.25 -11.14 11.21
C GLY A 200 5.50 -10.63 11.94
N THR A 201 5.74 -9.35 11.91
CA THR A 201 6.87 -8.68 12.56
C THR A 201 6.58 -8.39 14.02
N THR A 202 7.63 -8.28 14.84
CA THR A 202 7.57 -7.74 16.21
C THR A 202 7.61 -6.21 16.19
N ARG A 203 7.39 -5.56 17.36
CA ARG A 203 7.50 -4.10 17.48
C ARG A 203 8.92 -3.59 17.17
N ALA A 204 9.94 -4.34 17.60
CA ALA A 204 11.33 -3.99 17.33
C ALA A 204 11.68 -4.13 15.84
N GLU A 205 11.14 -5.17 15.18
CA GLU A 205 11.29 -5.36 13.75
C GLU A 205 10.55 -4.30 12.93
N ASP A 206 9.36 -3.87 13.37
CA ASP A 206 8.64 -2.74 12.75
C ASP A 206 9.47 -1.45 12.83
N ALA A 207 10.14 -1.20 13.96
CA ALA A 207 11.06 -0.07 14.11
C ALA A 207 12.29 -0.18 13.20
N GLU A 208 12.89 -1.37 13.11
CA GLU A 208 14.05 -1.64 12.22
C GLU A 208 13.66 -1.45 10.75
N LEU A 209 12.51 -1.99 10.31
CA LEU A 209 12.00 -1.82 8.95
C LEU A 209 11.71 -0.35 8.64
N THR A 210 11.10 0.39 9.58
CA THR A 210 10.85 1.81 9.43
C THR A 210 12.17 2.59 9.27
N ALA A 211 13.15 2.35 10.14
CA ALA A 211 14.46 2.99 10.05
C ALA A 211 15.22 2.64 8.76
N SER A 212 14.92 1.48 8.17
CA SER A 212 15.56 0.97 6.95
C SER A 212 14.72 1.22 5.69
N THR A 213 13.71 2.10 5.74
CA THR A 213 12.77 2.35 4.64
C THR A 213 13.48 2.55 3.30
N LEU A 214 14.51 3.38 3.22
CA LEU A 214 15.24 3.66 1.98
C LEU A 214 15.81 2.40 1.33
N SER A 215 16.23 1.41 2.13
CA SER A 215 16.79 0.15 1.62
C SER A 215 15.77 -0.70 0.88
N MET A 216 14.46 -0.52 1.17
CA MET A 216 13.38 -1.29 0.55
C MET A 216 13.19 -0.92 -0.92
N GLY A 217 13.60 0.28 -1.34
CA GLY A 217 13.62 0.72 -2.75
C GLY A 217 14.74 0.12 -3.58
N LEU A 218 15.48 -0.86 -3.04
CA LEU A 218 16.54 -1.60 -3.72
C LEU A 218 17.53 -0.68 -4.43
N GLN A 219 18.20 0.17 -3.64
CA GLN A 219 19.14 1.20 -4.09
C GLN A 219 18.47 2.35 -4.89
N GLY A 220 17.26 2.72 -4.52
CA GLY A 220 16.50 3.80 -5.18
C GLY A 220 15.98 3.43 -6.57
N LYS A 221 15.93 2.14 -6.89
CA LYS A 221 15.45 1.66 -8.19
C LYS A 221 13.91 1.60 -8.25
N TYR A 222 13.26 1.40 -7.12
CA TYR A 222 11.81 1.28 -7.03
C TYR A 222 11.24 2.27 -6.01
N PRO A 223 10.07 2.90 -6.27
CA PRO A 223 9.36 3.68 -5.27
C PRO A 223 8.90 2.78 -4.12
N ILE A 224 8.75 3.36 -2.93
CA ILE A 224 8.42 2.65 -1.71
C ILE A 224 7.06 3.12 -1.21
N LEU A 225 6.11 2.18 -1.01
CA LEU A 225 4.91 2.37 -0.23
C LEU A 225 5.22 2.10 1.25
N TYR A 226 4.72 2.94 2.15
CA TYR A 226 4.79 2.71 3.59
C TYR A 226 3.40 2.65 4.20
N ALA A 227 3.05 1.54 4.85
CA ALA A 227 1.70 1.24 5.32
C ALA A 227 1.68 0.85 6.82
N ALA A 228 1.67 1.83 7.72
CA ALA A 228 1.59 1.60 9.18
C ALA A 228 0.27 2.09 9.82
N SER A 229 -0.70 2.54 9.01
CA SER A 229 -1.90 3.21 9.48
C SER A 229 -2.73 2.35 10.43
N ARG A 230 -2.95 2.86 11.65
CA ARG A 230 -3.71 2.26 12.74
C ARG A 230 -3.24 0.85 13.16
N LYS A 231 -2.13 0.38 12.62
CA LYS A 231 -1.54 -0.91 12.97
C LYS A 231 -0.95 -0.89 14.38
N ARG A 232 -0.63 -2.07 14.90
CA ARG A 232 -0.04 -2.25 16.24
C ARG A 232 1.18 -1.35 16.48
N TYR A 233 1.99 -1.08 15.44
CA TYR A 233 3.15 -0.20 15.56
C TYR A 233 2.75 1.26 15.81
N ALA A 234 1.76 1.78 15.09
CA ALA A 234 1.20 3.12 15.34
C ALA A 234 0.57 3.23 16.75
N ARG A 235 -0.08 2.16 17.22
CA ARG A 235 -0.73 2.10 18.54
C ARG A 235 0.22 2.37 19.71
N ILE A 236 1.51 1.99 19.58
CA ILE A 236 2.52 2.28 20.62
C ILE A 236 2.65 3.77 20.88
N PHE A 237 2.61 4.59 19.84
CA PHE A 237 2.78 6.04 19.92
C PHE A 237 1.45 6.77 20.20
N ALA A 238 0.33 6.08 20.04
CA ALA A 238 -1.01 6.61 20.27
C ALA A 238 -1.50 6.48 21.71
N GLY A 239 -0.75 5.83 22.61
CA GLY A 239 -1.15 5.59 24.00
C GLY A 239 -1.54 4.14 24.31
N GLY A 240 -1.24 3.19 23.41
CA GLY A 240 -1.48 1.75 23.64
C GLY A 240 -2.87 1.28 23.22
N ASP A 241 -3.39 0.27 23.93
CA ASP A 241 -4.63 -0.42 23.54
C ASP A 241 -5.89 0.43 23.77
N GLU A 242 -5.83 1.41 24.66
CA GLU A 242 -6.90 2.38 24.96
C GLU A 242 -6.93 3.57 23.97
N ALA A 243 -6.04 3.59 22.96
CA ALA A 243 -5.93 4.72 22.05
C ALA A 243 -7.21 4.90 21.24
N THR A 244 -7.71 6.14 21.22
CA THR A 244 -8.82 6.54 20.35
C THR A 244 -8.40 6.53 18.89
N GLU A 245 -9.38 6.48 17.99
CA GLU A 245 -9.12 6.54 16.54
C GLU A 245 -8.34 7.80 16.13
N ALA A 246 -8.69 8.96 16.70
CA ALA A 246 -7.98 10.20 16.47
C ALA A 246 -6.51 10.15 16.91
N GLN A 247 -6.20 9.53 18.04
CA GLN A 247 -4.83 9.35 18.50
C GLN A 247 -4.05 8.39 17.58
N LEU A 248 -4.70 7.34 17.08
CA LEU A 248 -4.12 6.44 16.09
C LEU A 248 -3.83 7.15 14.76
N ASP A 249 -4.69 8.08 14.35
CA ASP A 249 -4.50 8.87 13.13
C ASP A 249 -3.34 9.87 13.29
N TYR A 250 -3.18 10.52 14.44
CA TYR A 250 -2.01 11.38 14.72
C TYR A 250 -0.70 10.58 14.72
N ALA A 251 -0.70 9.41 15.38
CA ALA A 251 0.47 8.54 15.37
C ALA A 251 0.79 8.03 13.95
N THR A 252 -0.23 7.71 13.16
CA THR A 252 -0.10 7.34 11.74
C THR A 252 0.52 8.47 10.93
N ALA A 253 0.04 9.70 11.08
CA ALA A 253 0.55 10.86 10.35
C ALA A 253 2.03 11.14 10.70
N GLY A 254 2.40 11.03 11.99
CA GLY A 254 3.79 11.13 12.44
C GLY A 254 4.70 10.04 11.84
N LEU A 255 4.24 8.78 11.84
CA LEU A 255 4.97 7.67 11.21
C LEU A 255 5.08 7.85 9.69
N SER A 256 4.04 8.34 9.04
CA SER A 256 4.03 8.63 7.60
C SER A 256 5.05 9.71 7.24
N MET A 257 5.13 10.79 8.01
CA MET A 257 6.16 11.82 7.85
C MET A 257 7.57 11.28 8.10
N THR A 258 7.74 10.44 9.13
CA THR A 258 9.02 9.77 9.40
C THR A 258 9.45 8.90 8.22
N ALA A 259 8.54 8.07 7.69
CA ALA A 259 8.82 7.22 6.53
C ALA A 259 9.13 8.05 5.28
N ALA A 260 8.42 9.16 5.04
CA ALA A 260 8.70 10.09 3.96
C ALA A 260 10.10 10.68 4.09
N SER A 261 10.52 11.09 5.30
CA SER A 261 11.89 11.56 5.55
C SER A 261 12.96 10.50 5.31
N LEU A 262 12.59 9.22 5.42
CA LEU A 262 13.44 8.05 5.18
C LEU A 262 13.26 7.45 3.76
N GLY A 263 12.62 8.16 2.84
CA GLY A 263 12.59 7.82 1.43
C GLY A 263 11.32 7.10 0.94
N ALA A 264 10.26 6.99 1.75
CA ALA A 264 8.97 6.52 1.25
C ALA A 264 8.42 7.50 0.20
N ALA A 265 7.99 6.96 -0.94
CA ALA A 265 7.41 7.72 -2.05
C ALA A 265 5.90 7.92 -1.87
N MET A 266 5.25 6.96 -1.23
CA MET A 266 3.82 6.94 -0.97
C MET A 266 3.54 6.38 0.42
N VAL A 267 2.47 6.87 1.06
CA VAL A 267 1.96 6.34 2.33
C VAL A 267 0.53 5.85 2.18
N ARG A 268 0.20 4.70 2.81
CA ARG A 268 -1.14 4.10 2.77
C ARG A 268 -1.84 4.35 4.11
N VAL A 269 -2.95 5.11 4.11
CA VAL A 269 -3.56 5.66 5.33
C VAL A 269 -5.09 5.62 5.30
N HIS A 270 -5.73 5.51 6.50
CA HIS A 270 -7.17 5.65 6.66
C HIS A 270 -7.60 7.13 6.66
N ASN A 271 -6.87 7.99 7.37
CA ASN A 271 -7.18 9.42 7.47
C ASN A 271 -6.29 10.23 6.53
N VAL A 272 -6.82 10.51 5.35
CA VAL A 272 -6.12 11.25 4.29
C VAL A 272 -5.87 12.69 4.74
N ALA A 273 -6.87 13.38 5.31
CA ALA A 273 -6.75 14.78 5.70
C ALA A 273 -5.63 15.03 6.72
N ALA A 274 -5.58 14.24 7.81
CA ALA A 274 -4.53 14.36 8.82
C ALA A 274 -3.14 14.06 8.25
N SER A 275 -3.04 13.03 7.39
CA SER A 275 -1.77 12.65 6.75
C SER A 275 -1.32 13.71 5.74
N ARG A 276 -2.23 14.26 4.93
CA ARG A 276 -1.91 15.31 3.95
C ARG A 276 -1.39 16.57 4.63
N GLN A 277 -2.05 17.01 5.70
CA GLN A 277 -1.62 18.19 6.45
C GLN A 277 -0.18 18.04 6.99
N MET A 278 0.17 16.87 7.53
CA MET A 278 1.50 16.61 8.06
C MET A 278 2.55 16.49 6.94
N LEU A 279 2.19 15.83 5.84
CA LEU A 279 3.08 15.65 4.71
C LEU A 279 3.29 16.93 3.92
N ASP A 280 2.29 17.81 3.80
CA ASP A 280 2.46 19.12 3.17
C ASP A 280 3.49 19.96 3.92
N LEU A 281 3.47 19.93 5.27
CA LEU A 281 4.49 20.60 6.06
C LEU A 281 5.89 20.03 5.76
N PHE A 282 6.03 18.70 5.74
CA PHE A 282 7.29 18.03 5.44
C PHE A 282 7.75 18.33 4.00
N ASP A 283 6.89 18.10 3.02
CA ASP A 283 7.21 18.24 1.60
C ASP A 283 7.62 19.68 1.26
N ASN A 284 6.88 20.69 1.74
CA ASN A 284 7.21 22.09 1.51
C ASN A 284 8.52 22.51 2.20
N THR A 285 8.87 21.89 3.33
CA THR A 285 10.15 22.15 3.99
C THR A 285 11.29 21.43 3.29
N PHE A 286 11.13 20.13 3.03
CA PHE A 286 12.18 19.27 2.50
C PHE A 286 12.51 19.59 1.03
N TYR A 287 11.51 19.67 0.16
CA TYR A 287 11.72 19.91 -1.26
C TYR A 287 12.02 21.38 -1.58
N ALA A 288 11.63 22.34 -0.73
CA ALA A 288 12.04 23.73 -0.89
C ALA A 288 13.56 23.91 -0.74
N PHE A 289 14.19 23.16 0.19
CA PHE A 289 15.64 23.20 0.38
C PHE A 289 16.42 22.37 -0.65
N ALA A 290 15.83 21.35 -1.23
CA ALA A 290 16.48 20.53 -2.26
C ALA A 290 16.65 21.26 -3.61
N ASN A 291 15.99 22.41 -3.80
CA ASN A 291 16.06 23.23 -5.00
C ASN A 291 16.96 24.50 -4.84
N PHE A 292 17.65 24.63 -3.71
CA PHE A 292 18.70 25.59 -3.45
C PHE A 292 20.07 24.93 -3.47
#